data_408c4fb956da93cfbe4bd450a52749a6
#
_entry.id   408c4fb956da93cfbe4bd450a52749a6
#
_cell.length_a   1.000
_cell.length_b   1.000
_cell.length_c   1.000
_cell.angle_alpha   90.00
_cell.angle_beta   90.00
_cell.angle_gamma   90.00
#
_symmetry.space_group_name_H-M   'P 1'
#
loop_
_entity.id
_entity.type
_entity.pdbx_description
1 polymer ?
#
loop_
_entity_poly.entity_id
_entity_poly.type
_entity_poly.pdbx_seq_one_letter_code
_entity_poly.pdbx_strand_id
1 'polypeptide(L)'
;EEWCALPQINIPAIKARVDSGAKTSALHAVNITPYKKNGNPWVSFEVHPLQNDGKTTIHCEAPVFDKRRVKSSSGQSEKRFVIKIGISIAEDTWEIEVTLTNRDSMGYRMLLGRQAMSGKMLVDPEASLLLGELSPDVLETYYSTNIVKPTGLKIGLLASNPDLYSNRRIMEAGQERGHDMEFLSIKDCYIKLDGKNPEMHYRGGRILEDFDAIIPRIRPSATFYGTALTRHFEAMGVYTLNSASAITQSRDKLYSLQLLINSGLPIPTTGFANSPLDTDELIKMVGGAPLIVKLLEGTQGKGVVLAETKKAAESLINAFKSLRANILVQEFVKEANGKDIRCFVINGKVVESIMRTAAPGEFRANIHMGGTAKIIKVTPEERRIAVLAAKTMGLKVAGVDIIRGQNSPLLLEVNSSPGLEGIEGASNKDIAGKMIEAIERDLKFKRTEV
;
A
#
# COMPACT_ATOMS: atom_id res chain seq x y z
N GLU A 1 7.92 -35.60 18.69
CA GLU A 1 6.93 -34.74 18.02
C GLU A 1 5.56 -35.36 18.04
N GLU A 2 4.51 -34.54 18.02
CA GLU A 2 3.12 -34.99 18.03
C GLU A 2 2.24 -34.09 17.12
N TRP A 3 1.13 -34.66 16.65
CA TRP A 3 0.07 -33.87 16.04
C TRP A 3 -0.81 -33.22 17.11
N CYS A 4 -1.15 -31.95 16.89
CA CYS A 4 -2.10 -31.23 17.74
C CYS A 4 -3.04 -30.39 16.89
N ALA A 5 -4.17 -29.98 17.47
CA ALA A 5 -5.10 -29.05 16.87
C ALA A 5 -5.18 -27.75 17.69
N LEU A 6 -5.52 -26.65 17.03
CA LEU A 6 -5.79 -25.35 17.64
C LEU A 6 -7.19 -24.88 17.18
N PRO A 7 -8.26 -25.44 17.77
CA PRO A 7 -9.61 -25.27 17.22
C PRO A 7 -10.11 -23.83 17.18
N GLN A 8 -9.71 -22.99 18.16
CA GLN A 8 -10.14 -21.60 18.26
C GLN A 8 -9.59 -20.69 17.15
N ILE A 9 -8.56 -21.13 16.45
CA ILE A 9 -7.97 -20.42 15.31
C ILE A 9 -8.05 -21.26 14.01
N ASN A 10 -8.98 -22.23 13.97
CA ASN A 10 -9.30 -23.08 12.82
C ASN A 10 -8.11 -23.89 12.26
N ILE A 11 -7.21 -24.34 13.13
CA ILE A 11 -6.11 -25.24 12.75
C ILE A 11 -6.47 -26.67 13.20
N PRO A 12 -6.97 -27.51 12.28
CA PRO A 12 -7.41 -28.87 12.60
C PRO A 12 -6.24 -29.83 12.90
N ALA A 13 -5.06 -29.59 12.31
CA ALA A 13 -3.87 -30.39 12.55
C ALA A 13 -2.59 -29.60 12.28
N ILE A 14 -1.68 -29.59 13.24
CA ILE A 14 -0.35 -29.02 13.09
C ILE A 14 0.66 -29.90 13.83
N LYS A 15 1.80 -30.17 13.17
CA LYS A 15 2.86 -30.93 13.81
C LYS A 15 3.66 -30.06 14.77
N ALA A 16 3.68 -30.42 16.04
CA ALA A 16 4.39 -29.71 17.09
C ALA A 16 5.65 -30.46 17.52
N ARG A 17 6.77 -29.75 17.61
CA ARG A 17 7.97 -30.25 18.28
C ARG A 17 7.85 -30.03 19.77
N VAL A 18 7.97 -31.08 20.53
CA VAL A 18 8.05 -31.03 22.00
C VAL A 18 9.41 -30.49 22.42
N ASP A 19 9.43 -29.43 23.22
CA ASP A 19 10.67 -28.78 23.67
C ASP A 19 10.59 -28.44 25.16
N SER A 20 11.18 -29.32 25.97
CA SER A 20 11.26 -29.14 27.41
C SER A 20 12.23 -28.01 27.85
N GLY A 21 13.09 -27.56 26.96
CA GLY A 21 13.98 -26.40 27.15
C GLY A 21 13.26 -25.04 27.05
N ALA A 22 12.24 -24.96 26.19
CA ALA A 22 11.46 -23.76 26.02
C ALA A 22 10.39 -23.61 27.12
N LYS A 23 10.26 -22.41 27.67
CA LYS A 23 9.22 -22.13 28.69
C LYS A 23 7.83 -22.08 28.10
N THR A 24 7.65 -21.27 27.06
CA THR A 24 6.36 -20.97 26.41
C THR A 24 6.33 -21.55 25.00
N SER A 25 5.17 -22.01 24.55
CA SER A 25 4.97 -22.50 23.20
C SER A 25 5.13 -21.39 22.15
N ALA A 26 5.46 -21.77 20.92
CA ALA A 26 5.62 -20.84 19.80
C ALA A 26 4.94 -21.40 18.55
N LEU A 27 4.14 -20.56 17.90
CA LEU A 27 3.46 -20.86 16.64
C LEU A 27 4.12 -20.06 15.51
N HIS A 28 4.38 -20.73 14.39
CA HIS A 28 4.74 -20.06 13.17
C HIS A 28 3.60 -19.15 12.72
N ALA A 29 3.89 -17.87 12.66
CA ALA A 29 2.95 -16.86 12.21
C ALA A 29 3.67 -15.80 11.38
N VAL A 30 3.05 -15.40 10.30
CA VAL A 30 3.47 -14.32 9.41
C VAL A 30 2.37 -13.27 9.30
N ASN A 31 2.66 -12.13 8.73
CA ASN A 31 1.71 -11.03 8.52
C ASN A 31 0.98 -10.59 9.80
N ILE A 32 1.72 -10.62 10.93
CA ILE A 32 1.18 -10.33 12.26
C ILE A 32 0.82 -8.86 12.40
N THR A 33 -0.47 -8.54 12.44
CA THR A 33 -0.99 -7.18 12.48
C THR A 33 -1.86 -6.96 13.72
N PRO A 34 -1.46 -6.07 14.64
CA PRO A 34 -2.28 -5.72 15.79
C PRO A 34 -3.40 -4.75 15.41
N TYR A 35 -4.59 -4.97 15.96
CA TYR A 35 -5.76 -4.09 15.79
C TYR A 35 -6.62 -4.07 17.05
N LYS A 36 -7.69 -3.28 17.06
CA LYS A 36 -8.68 -3.25 18.15
C LYS A 36 -10.01 -3.81 17.67
N LYS A 37 -10.56 -4.77 18.40
CA LYS A 37 -11.91 -5.33 18.19
C LYS A 37 -12.75 -5.02 19.44
N ASN A 38 -13.80 -4.23 19.29
CA ASN A 38 -14.65 -3.78 20.40
C ASN A 38 -13.85 -3.12 21.57
N GLY A 39 -12.83 -2.32 21.21
CA GLY A 39 -11.97 -1.63 22.19
C GLY A 39 -10.84 -2.47 22.78
N ASN A 40 -10.85 -3.79 22.62
CA ASN A 40 -9.85 -4.72 23.13
C ASN A 40 -8.72 -4.96 22.12
N PRO A 41 -7.48 -5.20 22.58
CA PRO A 41 -6.36 -5.50 21.70
C PRO A 41 -6.50 -6.90 21.09
N TRP A 42 -6.44 -6.97 19.77
CA TRP A 42 -6.45 -8.19 18.97
C TRP A 42 -5.26 -8.24 18.03
N VAL A 43 -4.96 -9.42 17.53
CA VAL A 43 -3.94 -9.65 16.52
C VAL A 43 -4.51 -10.54 15.41
N SER A 44 -4.30 -10.14 14.17
CA SER A 44 -4.53 -10.93 12.96
C SER A 44 -3.20 -11.44 12.46
N PHE A 45 -3.14 -12.66 11.97
CA PHE A 45 -1.93 -13.32 11.50
C PHE A 45 -2.26 -14.50 10.59
N GLU A 46 -1.27 -14.96 9.85
CA GLU A 46 -1.39 -16.13 8.99
C GLU A 46 -0.52 -17.28 9.51
N VAL A 47 -1.04 -18.49 9.39
CA VAL A 47 -0.35 -19.71 9.75
C VAL A 47 -0.26 -20.64 8.54
N HIS A 48 0.94 -21.17 8.29
CA HIS A 48 1.17 -22.26 7.35
C HIS A 48 1.32 -23.55 8.15
N PRO A 49 0.25 -24.33 8.36
CA PRO A 49 0.26 -25.40 9.33
C PRO A 49 1.05 -26.64 8.87
N LEU A 50 1.14 -26.84 7.55
CA LEU A 50 1.81 -27.99 6.96
C LEU A 50 3.29 -27.70 6.69
N GLN A 51 4.14 -28.67 6.99
CA GLN A 51 5.57 -28.61 6.66
C GLN A 51 5.76 -28.85 5.17
N ASN A 52 6.64 -28.07 4.54
CA ASN A 52 6.95 -28.15 3.11
C ASN A 52 5.77 -27.84 2.16
N ASP A 53 4.65 -27.36 2.68
CA ASP A 53 3.54 -26.87 1.89
C ASP A 53 3.34 -25.37 2.14
N GLY A 54 3.73 -24.53 1.17
CA GLY A 54 3.50 -23.08 1.20
C GLY A 54 2.13 -22.67 0.66
N LYS A 55 1.28 -23.63 0.27
CA LYS A 55 -0.03 -23.35 -0.35
C LYS A 55 -1.15 -23.27 0.68
N THR A 56 -1.07 -24.07 1.74
CA THR A 56 -2.08 -24.08 2.80
C THR A 56 -1.82 -22.95 3.78
N THR A 57 -2.61 -21.88 3.68
CA THR A 57 -2.56 -20.73 4.57
C THR A 57 -3.86 -20.60 5.34
N ILE A 58 -3.78 -20.44 6.65
CA ILE A 58 -4.94 -20.19 7.52
C ILE A 58 -4.83 -18.78 8.09
N HIS A 59 -5.83 -17.96 7.82
CA HIS A 59 -5.97 -16.64 8.42
C HIS A 59 -6.56 -16.77 9.82
N CYS A 60 -5.87 -16.25 10.80
CA CYS A 60 -6.20 -16.39 12.22
C CYS A 60 -6.37 -15.02 12.87
N GLU A 61 -7.30 -14.94 13.82
CA GLU A 61 -7.45 -13.81 14.72
C GLU A 61 -7.52 -14.28 16.15
N ALA A 62 -6.87 -13.56 17.05
CA ALA A 62 -6.95 -13.87 18.49
C ALA A 62 -6.84 -12.60 19.33
N PRO A 63 -7.44 -12.58 20.54
CA PRO A 63 -7.19 -11.53 21.51
C PRO A 63 -5.73 -11.57 21.97
N VAL A 64 -5.11 -10.41 22.07
CA VAL A 64 -3.75 -10.29 22.60
C VAL A 64 -3.80 -10.47 24.11
N PHE A 65 -3.17 -11.53 24.60
CA PHE A 65 -3.03 -11.78 26.04
C PHE A 65 -1.89 -10.96 26.65
N ASP A 66 -0.73 -10.93 25.94
CA ASP A 66 0.47 -10.25 26.41
C ASP A 66 1.39 -9.87 25.24
N LYS A 67 2.40 -9.05 25.51
CA LYS A 67 3.48 -8.73 24.57
C LYS A 67 4.81 -8.75 25.31
N ARG A 68 5.57 -9.80 25.14
CA ARG A 68 6.82 -10.02 25.91
C ARG A 68 8.05 -10.17 24.99
N ARG A 69 9.21 -9.91 25.58
CA ARG A 69 10.49 -10.18 24.91
C ARG A 69 10.86 -11.66 25.10
N VAL A 70 11.14 -12.31 23.97
CA VAL A 70 11.59 -13.70 23.94
C VAL A 70 13.00 -13.72 23.37
N LYS A 71 13.91 -14.40 24.09
CA LYS A 71 15.29 -14.61 23.63
C LYS A 71 15.33 -15.89 22.80
N SER A 72 15.78 -15.80 21.55
CA SER A 72 15.95 -16.97 20.68
C SER A 72 17.16 -17.81 21.10
N SER A 73 17.21 -19.05 20.63
CA SER A 73 18.36 -19.93 20.82
C SER A 73 19.65 -19.36 20.22
N SER A 74 19.56 -18.46 19.24
CA SER A 74 20.67 -17.70 18.66
C SER A 74 21.08 -16.46 19.45
N GLY A 75 20.43 -16.18 20.61
CA GLY A 75 20.74 -15.07 21.50
C GLY A 75 20.07 -13.74 21.15
N GLN A 76 19.39 -13.64 20.03
CA GLN A 76 18.64 -12.44 19.65
C GLN A 76 17.34 -12.32 20.45
N SER A 77 17.00 -11.09 20.87
CA SER A 77 15.80 -10.78 21.65
C SER A 77 14.77 -10.09 20.77
N GLU A 78 13.62 -10.72 20.61
CA GLU A 78 12.50 -10.26 19.81
C GLU A 78 11.27 -10.00 20.69
N LYS A 79 10.50 -8.94 20.38
CA LYS A 79 9.23 -8.67 21.07
C LYS A 79 8.10 -9.36 20.32
N ARG A 80 7.43 -10.32 20.98
CA ARG A 80 6.39 -11.16 20.37
C ARG A 80 5.04 -10.93 21.03
N PHE A 81 3.98 -11.02 20.25
CA PHE A 81 2.62 -11.14 20.78
C PHE A 81 2.41 -12.53 21.39
N VAL A 82 1.66 -12.57 22.46
CA VAL A 82 1.24 -13.79 23.14
C VAL A 82 -0.27 -13.87 23.04
N ILE A 83 -0.77 -14.98 22.58
CA ILE A 83 -2.18 -15.33 22.57
C ILE A 83 -2.43 -16.48 23.55
N LYS A 84 -3.66 -16.61 24.02
CA LYS A 84 -4.08 -17.68 24.93
C LYS A 84 -5.18 -18.46 24.23
N ILE A 85 -4.90 -19.73 23.91
CA ILE A 85 -5.76 -20.56 23.05
C ILE A 85 -5.80 -22.00 23.54
N GLY A 86 -6.87 -22.70 23.19
CA GLY A 86 -7.00 -24.16 23.44
C GLY A 86 -6.10 -24.96 22.50
N ILE A 87 -5.40 -25.92 23.01
CA ILE A 87 -4.73 -26.98 22.26
C ILE A 87 -5.42 -28.32 22.52
N SER A 88 -5.60 -29.08 21.43
CA SER A 88 -6.10 -30.47 21.54
C SER A 88 -4.99 -31.41 21.09
N ILE A 89 -4.70 -32.40 21.93
CA ILE A 89 -3.76 -33.49 21.66
C ILE A 89 -4.45 -34.78 22.05
N ALA A 90 -4.60 -35.72 21.11
CA ALA A 90 -5.47 -36.88 21.25
C ALA A 90 -6.91 -36.46 21.64
N GLU A 91 -7.43 -36.99 22.75
CA GLU A 91 -8.78 -36.66 23.25
C GLU A 91 -8.81 -35.49 24.24
N ASP A 92 -7.65 -35.04 24.68
CA ASP A 92 -7.54 -33.99 25.69
C ASP A 92 -7.43 -32.59 25.06
N THR A 93 -8.12 -31.63 25.71
CA THR A 93 -8.05 -30.21 25.32
C THR A 93 -7.80 -29.35 26.55
N TRP A 94 -6.83 -28.41 26.44
CA TRP A 94 -6.53 -27.45 27.52
C TRP A 94 -6.00 -26.14 26.94
N GLU A 95 -6.01 -25.10 27.76
CA GLU A 95 -5.58 -23.76 27.36
C GLU A 95 -4.07 -23.57 27.54
N ILE A 96 -3.40 -22.97 26.56
CA ILE A 96 -1.97 -22.69 26.58
C ILE A 96 -1.68 -21.24 26.14
N GLU A 97 -0.54 -20.72 26.58
CA GLU A 97 0.04 -19.49 26.06
C GLU A 97 0.95 -19.79 24.87
N VAL A 98 0.75 -19.06 23.77
CA VAL A 98 1.50 -19.24 22.54
C VAL A 98 2.06 -17.92 22.05
N THR A 99 3.36 -17.86 21.78
CA THR A 99 4.01 -16.71 21.18
C THR A 99 3.94 -16.81 19.65
N LEU A 100 3.62 -15.71 18.98
CA LEU A 100 3.59 -15.62 17.51
C LEU A 100 4.96 -15.18 17.00
N THR A 101 5.53 -15.92 16.06
CA THR A 101 6.84 -15.60 15.46
C THR A 101 7.02 -16.32 14.14
N ASN A 102 7.81 -15.72 13.24
CA ASN A 102 8.19 -16.41 12.00
C ASN A 102 9.19 -17.54 12.32
N ARG A 103 8.84 -18.76 11.89
CA ARG A 103 9.63 -20.00 12.06
C ARG A 103 9.93 -20.70 10.72
N ASP A 104 9.87 -19.98 9.61
CA ASP A 104 10.07 -20.55 8.26
C ASP A 104 11.38 -21.33 8.12
N SER A 105 12.46 -20.85 8.75
CA SER A 105 13.77 -21.48 8.72
C SER A 105 13.89 -22.68 9.67
N MET A 106 12.84 -22.96 10.46
CA MET A 106 12.85 -24.05 11.46
C MET A 106 12.01 -25.21 10.96
N GLY A 107 12.45 -26.45 11.20
CA GLY A 107 11.80 -27.67 10.72
C GLY A 107 10.39 -27.94 11.26
N TYR A 108 9.86 -27.11 12.18
CA TYR A 108 8.54 -27.31 12.77
C TYR A 108 7.78 -25.98 12.87
N ARG A 109 6.52 -26.01 12.43
CA ARG A 109 5.63 -24.85 12.44
C ARG A 109 5.12 -24.51 13.86
N MET A 110 5.12 -25.49 14.74
CA MET A 110 4.77 -25.29 16.16
C MET A 110 5.83 -25.90 17.07
N LEU A 111 6.05 -25.23 18.20
CA LEU A 111 6.86 -25.70 19.30
C LEU A 111 6.00 -25.73 20.55
N LEU A 112 5.96 -26.89 21.24
CA LEU A 112 5.23 -27.07 22.48
C LEU A 112 6.20 -26.92 23.64
N GLY A 113 6.06 -25.82 24.39
CA GLY A 113 6.91 -25.53 25.54
C GLY A 113 6.44 -26.19 26.83
N ARG A 114 7.34 -26.27 27.82
CA ARG A 114 7.07 -27.02 29.07
C ARG A 114 5.87 -26.49 29.87
N GLN A 115 5.48 -25.19 29.77
CA GLN A 115 4.27 -24.69 30.44
C GLN A 115 3.00 -25.38 29.92
N ALA A 116 2.95 -25.64 28.60
CA ALA A 116 1.82 -26.32 27.97
C ALA A 116 1.75 -27.80 28.32
N MET A 117 2.89 -28.42 28.67
CA MET A 117 3.01 -29.86 28.98
C MET A 117 2.88 -30.18 30.46
N SER A 118 3.15 -29.23 31.34
CA SER A 118 3.23 -29.44 32.78
C SER A 118 1.92 -30.01 33.36
N GLY A 119 2.01 -31.20 33.95
CA GLY A 119 0.86 -31.90 34.52
C GLY A 119 -0.12 -32.48 33.51
N LYS A 120 0.23 -32.46 32.20
CA LYS A 120 -0.64 -32.91 31.10
C LYS A 120 -0.08 -34.12 30.35
N MET A 121 1.24 -34.23 30.22
CA MET A 121 1.87 -35.28 29.43
C MET A 121 3.25 -35.64 29.96
N LEU A 122 3.69 -36.86 29.66
CA LEU A 122 5.05 -37.32 29.81
C LEU A 122 5.73 -37.30 28.43
N VAL A 123 6.99 -36.91 28.42
CA VAL A 123 7.77 -36.82 27.16
C VAL A 123 8.71 -38.03 27.11
N ASP A 124 8.54 -38.86 26.09
CA ASP A 124 9.51 -39.87 25.71
C ASP A 124 10.46 -39.29 24.65
N PRO A 125 11.75 -39.08 24.96
CA PRO A 125 12.69 -38.48 24.05
C PRO A 125 13.10 -39.39 22.86
N GLU A 126 12.86 -40.71 22.99
CA GLU A 126 13.19 -41.71 21.97
C GLU A 126 12.05 -41.93 20.98
N ALA A 127 10.84 -41.45 21.29
CA ALA A 127 9.64 -41.71 20.49
C ALA A 127 9.12 -40.45 19.76
N SER A 128 8.40 -40.71 18.67
CA SER A 128 7.70 -39.67 17.89
C SER A 128 6.35 -40.19 17.45
N LEU A 129 5.34 -39.33 17.42
CA LEU A 129 3.99 -39.63 16.93
C LEU A 129 3.33 -40.81 17.63
N LEU A 130 3.55 -40.92 18.95
CA LEU A 130 2.98 -41.99 19.81
C LEU A 130 1.44 -41.97 19.80
N LEU A 131 0.84 -40.82 19.55
CA LEU A 131 -0.61 -40.64 19.55
C LEU A 131 -1.24 -40.80 18.15
N GLY A 132 -0.42 -41.22 17.18
CA GLY A 132 -0.84 -41.55 15.83
C GLY A 132 -0.27 -40.60 14.77
N GLU A 133 -0.09 -41.14 13.58
CA GLU A 133 0.33 -40.40 12.39
C GLU A 133 -0.89 -40.06 11.53
N LEU A 134 -0.94 -38.82 11.03
CA LEU A 134 -1.98 -38.40 10.07
C LEU A 134 -1.45 -38.63 8.65
N SER A 135 -2.20 -39.40 7.87
CA SER A 135 -1.86 -39.64 6.45
C SER A 135 -2.05 -38.34 5.63
N PRO A 136 -1.33 -38.21 4.49
CA PRO A 136 -1.52 -37.07 3.59
C PRO A 136 -2.98 -36.84 3.18
N ASP A 137 -3.73 -37.92 2.91
CA ASP A 137 -5.14 -37.85 2.48
C ASP A 137 -6.05 -37.30 3.61
N VAL A 138 -5.76 -37.65 4.86
CA VAL A 138 -6.48 -37.11 6.03
C VAL A 138 -6.17 -35.64 6.22
N LEU A 139 -4.90 -35.23 6.05
CA LEU A 139 -4.49 -33.84 6.12
C LEU A 139 -5.14 -33.03 4.98
N GLU A 140 -5.16 -33.54 3.76
CA GLU A 140 -5.86 -32.93 2.63
C GLU A 140 -7.35 -32.77 2.95
N THR A 141 -8.00 -33.78 3.53
CA THR A 141 -9.41 -33.69 3.95
C THR A 141 -9.61 -32.62 5.01
N TYR A 142 -8.74 -32.57 6.03
CA TYR A 142 -8.84 -31.58 7.10
C TYR A 142 -8.70 -30.12 6.59
N TYR A 143 -7.88 -29.91 5.60
CA TYR A 143 -7.61 -28.58 5.07
C TYR A 143 -8.47 -28.23 3.84
N SER A 144 -8.93 -29.21 3.05
CA SER A 144 -9.88 -28.96 1.96
C SER A 144 -11.29 -28.58 2.43
N THR A 145 -11.73 -29.12 3.57
CA THR A 145 -13.04 -28.78 4.16
C THR A 145 -13.04 -27.49 4.97
N ASN A 146 -11.89 -27.01 5.41
CA ASN A 146 -11.73 -25.81 6.23
C ASN A 146 -11.16 -24.60 5.47
N ILE A 147 -10.93 -24.68 4.16
CA ILE A 147 -10.76 -23.50 3.34
C ILE A 147 -12.15 -22.85 3.21
N VAL A 148 -12.57 -22.13 4.24
CA VAL A 148 -13.48 -21.01 4.02
C VAL A 148 -12.68 -20.08 3.11
N LYS A 149 -12.88 -20.16 1.78
CA LYS A 149 -12.43 -19.10 0.88
C LYS A 149 -12.90 -17.82 1.53
N PRO A 150 -12.01 -16.87 1.82
CA PRO A 150 -12.46 -15.60 2.32
C PRO A 150 -13.58 -15.15 1.39
N THR A 151 -14.74 -14.82 1.94
CA THR A 151 -15.89 -14.33 1.16
C THR A 151 -15.56 -13.02 0.44
N GLY A 152 -14.34 -12.49 0.67
CA GLY A 152 -13.77 -11.29 0.12
C GLY A 152 -12.75 -11.54 -0.99
N LEU A 153 -12.39 -10.46 -1.68
CA LEU A 153 -11.32 -10.45 -2.68
C LEU A 153 -9.96 -10.54 -2.00
N LYS A 154 -8.98 -11.16 -2.66
CA LYS A 154 -7.56 -11.08 -2.28
C LYS A 154 -6.92 -9.87 -2.95
N ILE A 155 -6.55 -8.87 -2.17
CA ILE A 155 -6.07 -7.58 -2.67
C ILE A 155 -4.65 -7.30 -2.17
N GLY A 156 -3.73 -7.10 -3.10
CA GLY A 156 -2.35 -6.71 -2.81
C GLY A 156 -2.17 -5.19 -2.79
N LEU A 157 -1.58 -4.65 -1.74
CA LEU A 157 -1.12 -3.25 -1.69
C LEU A 157 0.36 -3.19 -2.06
N LEU A 158 0.67 -2.82 -3.30
CA LEU A 158 2.04 -2.74 -3.81
C LEU A 158 2.65 -1.38 -3.49
N ALA A 159 3.55 -1.33 -2.50
CA ALA A 159 4.14 -0.08 -2.00
C ALA A 159 5.54 -0.28 -1.41
N SER A 160 6.23 0.82 -1.06
CA SER A 160 7.59 0.77 -0.52
C SER A 160 7.65 0.81 1.01
N ASN A 161 6.63 1.31 1.70
CA ASN A 161 6.63 1.48 3.16
C ASN A 161 5.23 1.22 3.73
N PRO A 162 5.06 0.18 4.55
CA PRO A 162 3.77 -0.15 5.17
C PRO A 162 3.30 0.90 6.20
N ASP A 163 4.22 1.62 6.84
CA ASP A 163 3.92 2.51 7.98
C ASP A 163 3.35 3.88 7.59
N LEU A 164 3.32 4.20 6.29
CA LEU A 164 2.69 5.43 5.83
C LEU A 164 1.19 5.41 6.11
N TYR A 165 0.66 6.53 6.62
CA TYR A 165 -0.77 6.68 6.92
C TYR A 165 -1.67 6.11 5.82
N SER A 166 -1.46 6.55 4.57
CA SER A 166 -2.29 6.12 3.44
C SER A 166 -2.27 4.61 3.22
N ASN A 167 -1.11 3.97 3.42
CA ASN A 167 -0.96 2.53 3.20
C ASN A 167 -1.66 1.74 4.33
N ARG A 168 -1.47 2.15 5.59
CA ARG A 168 -2.20 1.56 6.71
C ARG A 168 -3.71 1.68 6.55
N ARG A 169 -4.20 2.91 6.22
CA ARG A 169 -5.64 3.15 6.04
C ARG A 169 -6.26 2.30 4.93
N ILE A 170 -5.55 2.10 3.80
CA ILE A 170 -6.02 1.23 2.71
C ILE A 170 -6.08 -0.23 3.16
N MET A 171 -5.06 -0.71 3.89
CA MET A 171 -5.06 -2.08 4.43
C MET A 171 -6.23 -2.27 5.41
N GLU A 172 -6.39 -1.35 6.36
CA GLU A 172 -7.50 -1.35 7.33
C GLU A 172 -8.87 -1.34 6.63
N ALA A 173 -9.06 -0.43 5.68
CA ALA A 173 -10.33 -0.30 4.95
C ALA A 173 -10.70 -1.57 4.16
N GLY A 174 -9.72 -2.25 3.57
CA GLY A 174 -9.96 -3.53 2.90
C GLY A 174 -10.34 -4.63 3.88
N GLN A 175 -9.64 -4.73 5.01
CA GLN A 175 -9.94 -5.70 6.07
C GLN A 175 -11.31 -5.45 6.72
N GLU A 176 -11.65 -4.18 7.03
CA GLU A 176 -12.96 -3.78 7.55
C GLU A 176 -14.12 -4.18 6.61
N ARG A 177 -13.82 -4.28 5.31
CA ARG A 177 -14.76 -4.71 4.27
C ARG A 177 -14.76 -6.22 4.02
N GLY A 178 -13.96 -6.99 4.77
CA GLY A 178 -13.90 -8.45 4.71
C GLY A 178 -13.03 -9.00 3.58
N HIS A 179 -12.12 -8.19 3.01
CA HIS A 179 -11.16 -8.64 2.02
C HIS A 179 -9.87 -9.15 2.66
N ASP A 180 -9.21 -10.07 1.96
CA ASP A 180 -7.87 -10.53 2.27
C ASP A 180 -6.85 -9.52 1.74
N MET A 181 -6.28 -8.73 2.63
CA MET A 181 -5.36 -7.64 2.29
C MET A 181 -3.91 -8.04 2.56
N GLU A 182 -3.08 -8.03 1.53
CA GLU A 182 -1.65 -8.30 1.66
C GLU A 182 -0.80 -7.09 1.26
N PHE A 183 0.15 -6.70 2.13
CA PHE A 183 1.14 -5.69 1.79
C PHE A 183 2.29 -6.31 1.00
N LEU A 184 2.50 -5.83 -0.22
CA LEU A 184 3.56 -6.26 -1.12
C LEU A 184 4.64 -5.17 -1.21
N SER A 185 5.80 -5.44 -0.62
CA SER A 185 6.95 -4.54 -0.70
C SER A 185 7.56 -4.57 -2.10
N ILE A 186 7.62 -3.41 -2.77
CA ILE A 186 8.18 -3.29 -4.14
C ILE A 186 9.59 -3.89 -4.24
N LYS A 187 10.43 -3.68 -3.22
CA LYS A 187 11.82 -4.15 -3.23
C LYS A 187 11.95 -5.67 -3.05
N ASP A 188 10.92 -6.33 -2.53
CA ASP A 188 10.90 -7.75 -2.23
C ASP A 188 10.20 -8.57 -3.33
N CYS A 189 9.55 -7.90 -4.30
CA CYS A 189 8.99 -8.52 -5.50
C CYS A 189 10.04 -8.66 -6.60
N TYR A 190 10.01 -9.76 -7.34
CA TYR A 190 10.80 -9.94 -8.56
C TYR A 190 10.01 -10.77 -9.57
N ILE A 191 10.27 -10.54 -10.86
CA ILE A 191 9.48 -11.09 -11.96
C ILE A 191 10.25 -12.17 -12.69
N LYS A 192 9.53 -13.22 -13.08
CA LYS A 192 9.99 -14.20 -14.04
C LYS A 192 9.29 -13.94 -15.38
N LEU A 193 10.08 -13.63 -16.40
CA LEU A 193 9.60 -13.45 -17.76
C LEU A 193 9.66 -14.77 -18.49
N ASP A 194 8.52 -15.46 -18.57
CA ASP A 194 8.33 -16.67 -19.35
C ASP A 194 7.17 -16.43 -20.31
N GLY A 195 7.37 -16.77 -21.59
CA GLY A 195 6.39 -16.52 -22.64
C GLY A 195 5.06 -17.27 -22.51
N LYS A 196 4.98 -18.28 -21.64
CA LYS A 196 3.76 -19.08 -21.41
C LYS A 196 3.09 -18.77 -20.07
N ASN A 197 3.90 -18.61 -19.01
CA ASN A 197 3.40 -18.42 -17.64
C ASN A 197 4.20 -17.31 -16.95
N PRO A 198 3.77 -16.06 -17.03
CA PRO A 198 4.38 -14.98 -16.25
C PRO A 198 4.18 -15.24 -14.76
N GLU A 199 5.24 -15.18 -13.96
CA GLU A 199 5.18 -15.39 -12.52
C GLU A 199 5.70 -14.18 -11.77
N MET A 200 4.99 -13.79 -10.71
CA MET A 200 5.46 -12.81 -9.75
C MET A 200 6.02 -13.55 -8.54
N HIS A 201 7.27 -13.31 -8.23
CA HIS A 201 7.93 -13.88 -7.07
C HIS A 201 8.08 -12.86 -5.96
N TYR A 202 8.06 -13.33 -4.74
CA TYR A 202 8.25 -12.54 -3.53
C TYR A 202 9.39 -13.10 -2.69
N ARG A 203 9.90 -12.28 -1.77
CA ARG A 203 10.98 -12.64 -0.86
C ARG A 203 10.86 -14.09 -0.34
N GLY A 204 11.97 -14.82 -0.37
CA GLY A 204 12.01 -16.22 0.05
C GLY A 204 11.54 -17.24 -0.99
N GLY A 205 11.33 -16.82 -2.25
CA GLY A 205 10.96 -17.70 -3.35
C GLY A 205 9.46 -17.98 -3.47
N ARG A 206 8.62 -17.33 -2.65
CA ARG A 206 7.16 -17.47 -2.74
C ARG A 206 6.65 -16.91 -4.07
N ILE A 207 5.85 -17.67 -4.79
CA ILE A 207 5.11 -17.20 -5.96
C ILE A 207 3.84 -16.50 -5.48
N LEU A 208 3.56 -15.30 -6.01
CA LEU A 208 2.35 -14.55 -5.74
C LEU A 208 1.26 -14.99 -6.71
N GLU A 209 0.33 -15.78 -6.21
CA GLU A 209 -0.80 -16.34 -6.95
C GLU A 209 -2.13 -15.86 -6.35
N ASP A 210 -3.21 -16.00 -7.13
CA ASP A 210 -4.60 -15.82 -6.69
C ASP A 210 -4.98 -14.41 -6.21
N PHE A 211 -4.27 -13.37 -6.63
CA PHE A 211 -4.71 -12.01 -6.39
C PHE A 211 -5.84 -11.63 -7.36
N ASP A 212 -6.94 -11.09 -6.79
CA ASP A 212 -8.03 -10.50 -7.57
C ASP A 212 -7.67 -9.07 -8.00
N ALA A 213 -6.97 -8.34 -7.14
CA ALA A 213 -6.61 -6.95 -7.39
C ALA A 213 -5.27 -6.54 -6.78
N ILE A 214 -4.63 -5.56 -7.42
CA ILE A 214 -3.47 -4.83 -6.88
C ILE A 214 -3.80 -3.35 -6.78
N ILE A 215 -3.42 -2.74 -5.65
CA ILE A 215 -3.45 -1.30 -5.43
C ILE A 215 -2.01 -0.77 -5.52
N PRO A 216 -1.58 -0.20 -6.65
CA PRO A 216 -0.24 0.33 -6.78
C PRO A 216 -0.13 1.70 -6.09
N ARG A 217 0.74 1.78 -5.09
CA ARG A 217 1.11 3.02 -4.36
C ARG A 217 2.58 3.35 -4.62
N ILE A 218 2.89 3.62 -5.87
CA ILE A 218 4.25 3.78 -6.36
C ILE A 218 4.78 5.18 -6.01
N ARG A 219 5.92 5.24 -5.32
CA ARG A 219 6.65 6.50 -5.10
C ARG A 219 7.38 6.95 -6.37
N PRO A 220 7.62 8.25 -6.54
CA PRO A 220 8.37 8.76 -7.70
C PRO A 220 9.73 8.08 -7.91
N SER A 221 10.49 7.85 -6.83
CA SER A 221 11.80 7.18 -6.88
C SER A 221 11.73 5.69 -7.28
N ALA A 222 10.55 5.07 -7.20
CA ALA A 222 10.33 3.67 -7.55
C ALA A 222 9.50 3.51 -8.84
N THR A 223 9.32 4.59 -9.62
CA THR A 223 8.40 4.59 -10.78
C THR A 223 8.76 3.49 -11.77
N PHE A 224 10.01 3.39 -12.20
CA PHE A 224 10.44 2.38 -13.17
C PHE A 224 10.07 0.95 -12.72
N TYR A 225 10.55 0.56 -11.54
CA TYR A 225 10.38 -0.80 -11.06
C TYR A 225 8.94 -1.08 -10.59
N GLY A 226 8.33 -0.14 -9.88
CA GLY A 226 6.95 -0.28 -9.42
C GLY A 226 5.94 -0.42 -10.57
N THR A 227 6.12 0.35 -11.65
CA THR A 227 5.26 0.19 -12.85
C THR A 227 5.57 -1.07 -13.64
N ALA A 228 6.82 -1.55 -13.63
CA ALA A 228 7.16 -2.84 -14.22
C ALA A 228 6.45 -4.00 -13.47
N LEU A 229 6.47 -3.98 -12.13
CA LEU A 229 5.72 -4.95 -11.33
C LEU A 229 4.20 -4.86 -11.58
N THR A 230 3.65 -3.63 -11.61
CA THR A 230 2.22 -3.43 -11.89
C THR A 230 1.83 -3.99 -13.26
N ARG A 231 2.63 -3.73 -14.29
CA ARG A 231 2.43 -4.26 -15.65
C ARG A 231 2.52 -5.79 -15.68
N HIS A 232 3.37 -6.36 -14.86
CA HIS A 232 3.50 -7.81 -14.77
C HIS A 232 2.26 -8.45 -14.13
N PHE A 233 1.69 -7.85 -13.07
CA PHE A 233 0.38 -8.27 -12.55
C PHE A 233 -0.73 -8.14 -13.59
N GLU A 234 -0.74 -7.06 -14.39
CA GLU A 234 -1.68 -6.91 -15.50
C GLU A 234 -1.54 -8.03 -16.54
N ALA A 235 -0.29 -8.43 -16.86
CA ALA A 235 -0.02 -9.54 -17.77
C ALA A 235 -0.46 -10.90 -17.21
N MET A 236 -0.48 -11.06 -15.88
CA MET A 236 -1.05 -12.22 -15.19
C MET A 236 -2.59 -12.19 -15.12
N GLY A 237 -3.24 -11.16 -15.66
CA GLY A 237 -4.70 -11.00 -15.63
C GLY A 237 -5.25 -10.42 -14.33
N VAL A 238 -4.40 -9.95 -13.42
CA VAL A 238 -4.80 -9.35 -12.15
C VAL A 238 -5.27 -7.91 -12.38
N TYR A 239 -6.42 -7.55 -11.80
CA TYR A 239 -6.92 -6.19 -11.85
C TYR A 239 -5.98 -5.23 -11.12
N THR A 240 -5.70 -4.05 -11.69
CA THR A 240 -4.95 -2.98 -11.05
C THR A 240 -5.81 -1.72 -10.92
N LEU A 241 -5.90 -1.16 -9.71
CA LEU A 241 -6.75 0.01 -9.45
C LEU A 241 -6.35 1.22 -10.30
N ASN A 242 -5.04 1.42 -10.49
CA ASN A 242 -4.48 2.31 -11.51
C ASN A 242 -3.53 1.47 -12.38
N SER A 243 -3.66 1.55 -13.68
CA SER A 243 -2.81 0.79 -14.59
C SER A 243 -1.36 1.32 -14.60
N ALA A 244 -0.43 0.43 -14.94
CA ALA A 244 0.99 0.81 -15.08
C ALA A 244 1.20 1.94 -16.10
N SER A 245 0.46 1.92 -17.21
CA SER A 245 0.50 2.97 -18.25
C SER A 245 0.02 4.32 -17.71
N ALA A 246 -1.12 4.35 -17.02
CA ALA A 246 -1.67 5.57 -16.43
C ALA A 246 -0.73 6.18 -15.38
N ILE A 247 -0.12 5.33 -14.54
CA ILE A 247 0.88 5.77 -13.55
C ILE A 247 2.10 6.37 -14.28
N THR A 248 2.63 5.70 -15.30
CA THR A 248 3.79 6.17 -16.06
C THR A 248 3.50 7.53 -16.73
N GLN A 249 2.35 7.66 -17.39
CA GLN A 249 1.93 8.91 -18.04
C GLN A 249 1.81 10.07 -17.04
N SER A 250 1.22 9.82 -15.86
CA SER A 250 1.07 10.85 -14.83
C SER A 250 2.39 11.25 -14.17
N ARG A 251 3.43 10.42 -14.27
CA ARG A 251 4.77 10.70 -13.72
C ARG A 251 5.63 11.55 -14.64
N ASP A 252 5.45 11.43 -15.93
CA ASP A 252 6.11 12.29 -16.91
C ASP A 252 5.38 13.64 -16.97
N LYS A 253 5.96 14.65 -16.33
CA LYS A 253 5.33 15.98 -16.21
C LYS A 253 5.10 16.66 -17.57
N LEU A 254 6.03 16.52 -18.50
CA LEU A 254 5.87 17.13 -19.82
C LEU A 254 4.81 16.41 -20.64
N TYR A 255 4.90 15.08 -20.70
CA TYR A 255 3.92 14.26 -21.41
C TYR A 255 2.51 14.40 -20.82
N SER A 256 2.41 14.43 -19.47
CA SER A 256 1.15 14.70 -18.77
C SER A 256 0.52 16.02 -19.22
N LEU A 257 1.27 17.12 -19.24
CA LEU A 257 0.78 18.42 -19.70
C LEU A 257 0.33 18.39 -21.17
N GLN A 258 1.08 17.71 -22.05
CA GLN A 258 0.72 17.56 -23.47
C GLN A 258 -0.62 16.81 -23.63
N LEU A 259 -0.83 15.72 -22.90
CA LEU A 259 -2.11 14.99 -22.93
C LEU A 259 -3.28 15.85 -22.41
N LEU A 260 -3.06 16.59 -21.34
CA LEU A 260 -4.08 17.44 -20.73
C LEU A 260 -4.50 18.59 -21.63
N ILE A 261 -3.53 19.25 -22.29
CA ILE A 261 -3.81 20.31 -23.27
C ILE A 261 -4.58 19.76 -24.49
N ASN A 262 -4.17 18.61 -25.00
CA ASN A 262 -4.87 17.96 -26.12
C ASN A 262 -6.33 17.61 -25.78
N SER A 263 -6.65 17.46 -24.51
CA SER A 263 -8.02 17.25 -24.03
C SER A 263 -8.79 18.55 -23.75
N GLY A 264 -8.23 19.71 -24.12
CA GLY A 264 -8.84 21.02 -23.91
C GLY A 264 -8.89 21.49 -22.46
N LEU A 265 -8.01 20.98 -21.61
CA LEU A 265 -7.93 21.37 -20.20
C LEU A 265 -7.06 22.64 -20.04
N PRO A 266 -7.54 23.64 -19.29
CA PRO A 266 -6.78 24.86 -19.03
C PRO A 266 -5.63 24.56 -18.06
N ILE A 267 -4.41 24.93 -18.45
CA ILE A 267 -3.22 24.87 -17.60
C ILE A 267 -2.56 26.25 -17.55
N PRO A 268 -1.75 26.57 -16.55
CA PRO A 268 -0.90 27.76 -16.60
C PRO A 268 0.03 27.68 -17.80
N THR A 269 0.28 28.84 -18.45
CA THR A 269 1.16 28.90 -19.61
C THR A 269 2.51 28.32 -19.28
N THR A 270 2.93 27.31 -20.03
CA THR A 270 4.13 26.51 -19.73
C THR A 270 5.02 26.42 -20.95
N GLY A 271 6.30 26.69 -20.78
CA GLY A 271 7.32 26.58 -21.80
C GLY A 271 8.35 25.49 -21.43
N PHE A 272 8.87 24.84 -22.48
CA PHE A 272 9.96 23.88 -22.35
C PHE A 272 10.94 24.10 -23.52
N ALA A 273 12.24 24.18 -23.19
CA ALA A 273 13.28 24.17 -24.20
C ALA A 273 14.52 23.44 -23.66
N ASN A 274 15.17 22.70 -24.54
CA ASN A 274 16.39 21.95 -24.20
C ASN A 274 17.66 22.79 -24.37
N SER A 275 17.63 23.84 -25.20
CA SER A 275 18.78 24.72 -25.47
C SER A 275 18.90 25.86 -24.45
N PRO A 276 20.11 26.14 -23.91
CA PRO A 276 20.35 27.35 -23.12
C PRO A 276 20.11 28.68 -23.89
N LEU A 277 20.23 28.65 -25.23
CA LEU A 277 20.05 29.82 -26.05
C LEU A 277 18.61 30.35 -26.05
N ASP A 278 17.64 29.51 -25.69
CA ASP A 278 16.20 29.86 -25.69
C ASP A 278 15.71 30.43 -24.37
N THR A 279 16.60 30.78 -23.44
CA THR A 279 16.22 31.20 -22.06
C THR A 279 15.36 32.49 -22.10
N ASP A 280 15.72 33.49 -22.85
CA ASP A 280 14.97 34.75 -22.95
C ASP A 280 13.59 34.54 -23.60
N GLU A 281 13.53 33.71 -24.62
CA GLU A 281 12.27 33.37 -25.32
C GLU A 281 11.33 32.56 -24.41
N LEU A 282 11.85 31.61 -23.61
CA LEU A 282 11.07 30.88 -22.61
C LEU A 282 10.43 31.83 -21.59
N ILE A 283 11.20 32.78 -21.08
CA ILE A 283 10.71 33.77 -20.11
C ILE A 283 9.60 34.64 -20.74
N LYS A 284 9.77 35.10 -21.98
CA LYS A 284 8.75 35.85 -22.69
C LYS A 284 7.51 35.03 -22.95
N MET A 285 7.68 33.77 -23.36
CA MET A 285 6.58 32.85 -23.70
C MET A 285 5.60 32.68 -22.55
N VAL A 286 6.08 32.65 -21.32
CA VAL A 286 5.25 32.48 -20.11
C VAL A 286 4.81 33.81 -19.47
N GLY A 287 4.97 34.94 -20.21
CA GLY A 287 4.52 36.25 -19.78
C GLY A 287 5.51 37.04 -18.94
N GLY A 288 6.76 36.59 -18.80
CA GLY A 288 7.79 37.24 -18.01
C GLY A 288 7.80 36.81 -16.52
N ALA A 289 8.60 37.55 -15.75
CA ALA A 289 8.65 37.31 -14.28
C ALA A 289 7.56 38.14 -13.54
N PRO A 290 7.05 37.64 -12.41
CA PRO A 290 7.44 36.43 -11.72
C PRO A 290 7.00 35.15 -12.45
N LEU A 291 7.83 34.10 -12.39
CA LEU A 291 7.55 32.81 -13.03
C LEU A 291 8.04 31.64 -12.16
N ILE A 292 7.54 30.45 -12.46
CA ILE A 292 7.92 29.21 -11.79
C ILE A 292 8.87 28.41 -12.68
N VAL A 293 9.97 27.95 -12.12
CA VAL A 293 10.87 26.95 -12.73
C VAL A 293 10.70 25.63 -12.01
N LYS A 294 10.39 24.55 -12.77
CA LYS A 294 10.16 23.20 -12.23
C LYS A 294 11.14 22.22 -12.83
N LEU A 295 11.83 21.45 -11.98
CA LEU A 295 12.58 20.27 -12.44
C LEU A 295 11.60 19.18 -12.86
N LEU A 296 11.82 18.55 -14.02
CA LEU A 296 11.00 17.40 -14.45
C LEU A 296 11.11 16.22 -13.50
N GLU A 297 12.29 15.99 -12.97
CA GLU A 297 12.58 14.87 -12.05
C GLU A 297 12.33 15.22 -10.57
N GLY A 298 11.90 16.44 -10.24
CA GLY A 298 11.60 16.88 -8.88
C GLY A 298 10.28 16.33 -8.33
N THR A 299 10.21 16.07 -7.02
CA THR A 299 9.02 15.54 -6.34
C THR A 299 8.70 16.31 -5.06
N GLN A 300 7.43 16.29 -4.61
CA GLN A 300 6.96 16.91 -3.36
C GLN A 300 7.32 18.41 -3.22
N GLY A 301 7.31 19.16 -4.34
CA GLY A 301 7.70 20.57 -4.35
C GLY A 301 9.22 20.82 -4.31
N LYS A 302 10.05 19.78 -4.19
CA LYS A 302 11.48 19.88 -4.36
C LYS A 302 11.80 20.10 -5.84
N GLY A 303 12.57 21.16 -6.15
CA GLY A 303 12.85 21.55 -7.52
C GLY A 303 11.74 22.39 -8.17
N VAL A 304 10.86 23.03 -7.39
CA VAL A 304 9.92 24.08 -7.82
C VAL A 304 10.37 25.39 -7.20
N VAL A 305 10.77 26.35 -8.02
CA VAL A 305 11.37 27.61 -7.56
C VAL A 305 10.61 28.79 -8.20
N LEU A 306 10.26 29.77 -7.40
CA LEU A 306 9.72 31.05 -7.84
C LEU A 306 10.88 32.00 -8.20
N ALA A 307 10.89 32.51 -9.40
CA ALA A 307 11.80 33.56 -9.85
C ALA A 307 11.02 34.89 -9.95
N GLU A 308 11.26 35.79 -9.01
CA GLU A 308 10.49 37.03 -8.89
C GLU A 308 10.88 38.08 -9.93
N THR A 309 12.11 38.02 -10.44
CA THR A 309 12.63 38.97 -11.44
C THR A 309 13.17 38.23 -12.66
N LYS A 310 13.20 38.93 -13.81
CA LYS A 310 13.77 38.38 -15.04
C LYS A 310 15.20 37.88 -14.84
N LYS A 311 16.06 38.68 -14.17
CA LYS A 311 17.45 38.33 -13.90
C LYS A 311 17.58 37.06 -13.01
N ALA A 312 16.72 36.90 -12.02
CA ALA A 312 16.68 35.69 -11.20
C ALA A 312 16.23 34.48 -12.04
N ALA A 313 15.22 34.64 -12.90
CA ALA A 313 14.77 33.61 -13.82
C ALA A 313 15.86 33.14 -14.79
N GLU A 314 16.56 34.09 -15.44
CA GLU A 314 17.69 33.82 -16.36
C GLU A 314 18.79 33.04 -15.63
N SER A 315 19.20 33.52 -14.46
CA SER A 315 20.26 32.87 -13.65
C SER A 315 19.88 31.45 -13.27
N LEU A 316 18.63 31.24 -12.82
CA LEU A 316 18.13 29.95 -12.37
C LEU A 316 18.02 28.96 -13.55
N ILE A 317 17.43 29.37 -14.65
CA ILE A 317 17.25 28.55 -15.86
C ILE A 317 18.63 28.13 -16.41
N ASN A 318 19.57 29.07 -16.51
CA ASN A 318 20.91 28.80 -17.02
C ASN A 318 21.69 27.87 -16.08
N ALA A 319 21.55 28.03 -14.77
CA ALA A 319 22.16 27.13 -13.78
C ALA A 319 21.65 25.68 -13.96
N PHE A 320 20.35 25.46 -14.06
CA PHE A 320 19.80 24.12 -14.27
C PHE A 320 20.18 23.52 -15.62
N LYS A 321 20.17 24.33 -16.70
CA LYS A 321 20.59 23.87 -18.02
C LYS A 321 22.08 23.51 -18.06
N SER A 322 22.96 24.25 -17.34
CA SER A 322 24.38 23.91 -17.24
C SER A 322 24.60 22.55 -16.55
N LEU A 323 23.67 22.14 -15.67
CA LEU A 323 23.64 20.82 -15.03
C LEU A 323 22.94 19.75 -15.90
N ARG A 324 22.56 20.09 -17.14
CA ARG A 324 21.79 19.22 -18.05
C ARG A 324 20.44 18.74 -17.46
N ALA A 325 19.87 19.53 -16.55
CA ALA A 325 18.60 19.21 -15.95
C ALA A 325 17.46 19.63 -16.91
N ASN A 326 16.48 18.75 -17.08
CA ASN A 326 15.26 19.07 -17.80
C ASN A 326 14.34 19.91 -16.93
N ILE A 327 13.93 21.08 -17.41
CA ILE A 327 13.10 22.02 -16.66
C ILE A 327 11.87 22.46 -17.47
N LEU A 328 10.79 22.75 -16.73
CA LEU A 328 9.65 23.50 -17.23
C LEU A 328 9.70 24.93 -16.67
N VAL A 329 9.37 25.89 -17.50
CA VAL A 329 9.13 27.28 -17.11
C VAL A 329 7.63 27.53 -17.21
N GLN A 330 7.01 28.07 -16.16
CA GLN A 330 5.56 28.23 -16.08
C GLN A 330 5.22 29.62 -15.52
N GLU A 331 4.14 30.22 -16.02
CA GLU A 331 3.62 31.46 -15.45
C GLU A 331 3.30 31.32 -13.97
N PHE A 332 3.54 32.39 -13.22
CA PHE A 332 3.15 32.46 -11.81
C PHE A 332 1.75 33.06 -11.70
N VAL A 333 0.79 32.24 -11.27
CA VAL A 333 -0.60 32.65 -11.09
C VAL A 333 -0.75 33.36 -9.74
N LYS A 334 -0.65 34.68 -9.74
CA LYS A 334 -0.67 35.52 -8.52
C LYS A 334 -2.00 35.42 -7.76
N GLU A 335 -3.10 35.28 -8.49
CA GLU A 335 -4.45 35.21 -7.98
C GLU A 335 -4.67 34.00 -7.08
N ALA A 336 -3.91 32.95 -7.25
CA ALA A 336 -3.95 31.78 -6.38
C ALA A 336 -3.54 32.09 -4.95
N ASN A 337 -2.71 33.12 -4.74
CA ASN A 337 -2.29 33.62 -3.42
C ASN A 337 -1.84 32.52 -2.45
N GLY A 338 -0.95 31.63 -2.92
CA GLY A 338 -0.46 30.50 -2.13
C GLY A 338 -1.53 29.42 -1.80
N LYS A 339 -2.62 29.37 -2.56
CA LYS A 339 -3.70 28.39 -2.37
C LYS A 339 -3.86 27.52 -3.59
N ASP A 340 -4.12 26.24 -3.37
CA ASP A 340 -4.56 25.31 -4.41
C ASP A 340 -5.70 24.42 -3.89
N ILE A 341 -6.38 23.79 -4.85
CA ILE A 341 -7.48 22.89 -4.60
C ILE A 341 -7.01 21.49 -4.98
N ARG A 342 -7.03 20.55 -4.04
CA ARG A 342 -6.88 19.13 -4.34
C ARG A 342 -8.23 18.46 -4.40
N CYS A 343 -8.61 17.99 -5.59
CA CYS A 343 -9.76 17.14 -5.82
C CYS A 343 -9.33 15.68 -5.78
N PHE A 344 -9.96 14.88 -4.94
CA PHE A 344 -9.78 13.43 -4.93
C PHE A 344 -10.82 12.79 -5.84
N VAL A 345 -10.36 12.18 -6.92
CA VAL A 345 -11.21 11.56 -7.94
C VAL A 345 -11.11 10.05 -7.83
N ILE A 346 -12.27 9.38 -7.73
CA ILE A 346 -12.37 7.92 -7.77
C ILE A 346 -13.40 7.55 -8.82
N ASN A 347 -13.01 6.70 -9.77
CA ASN A 347 -13.88 6.21 -10.86
C ASN A 347 -14.71 7.32 -11.49
N GLY A 348 -14.03 8.41 -11.90
CA GLY A 348 -14.64 9.53 -12.59
C GLY A 348 -15.56 10.42 -11.73
N LYS A 349 -15.50 10.32 -10.40
CA LYS A 349 -16.25 11.18 -9.48
C LYS A 349 -15.33 11.87 -8.49
N VAL A 350 -15.50 13.18 -8.29
CA VAL A 350 -14.85 13.89 -7.18
C VAL A 350 -15.55 13.47 -5.89
N VAL A 351 -14.86 12.67 -5.08
CA VAL A 351 -15.37 12.13 -3.81
C VAL A 351 -15.20 13.11 -2.65
N GLU A 352 -14.14 13.91 -2.70
CA GLU A 352 -13.87 14.99 -1.76
C GLU A 352 -12.91 16.03 -2.34
N SER A 353 -12.89 17.24 -1.76
CA SER A 353 -12.00 18.32 -2.17
C SER A 353 -11.56 19.16 -0.98
N ILE A 354 -10.28 19.51 -0.97
CA ILE A 354 -9.68 20.38 0.04
C ILE A 354 -9.01 21.58 -0.61
N MET A 355 -9.09 22.73 0.03
CA MET A 355 -8.24 23.89 -0.19
C MET A 355 -6.99 23.71 0.65
N ARG A 356 -5.83 23.69 0.02
CA ARG A 356 -4.54 23.77 0.70
C ARG A 356 -4.09 25.24 0.69
N THR A 357 -3.51 25.69 1.78
CA THR A 357 -2.99 27.05 1.91
C THR A 357 -1.54 26.96 2.37
N ALA A 358 -0.65 27.63 1.67
CA ALA A 358 0.78 27.70 1.99
C ALA A 358 1.03 28.33 3.37
N ALA A 359 2.14 27.96 3.99
CA ALA A 359 2.63 28.63 5.20
C ALA A 359 3.02 30.09 4.88
N PRO A 360 3.01 30.97 5.88
CA PRO A 360 3.45 32.35 5.68
C PRO A 360 4.84 32.44 5.06
N GLY A 361 5.00 33.21 3.99
CA GLY A 361 6.25 33.34 3.24
C GLY A 361 6.55 32.23 2.22
N GLU A 362 5.66 31.23 2.10
CA GLU A 362 5.75 30.16 1.11
C GLU A 362 4.65 30.33 0.04
N PHE A 363 4.97 29.97 -1.19
CA PHE A 363 3.99 30.01 -2.30
C PHE A 363 3.41 28.62 -2.62
N ARG A 364 4.07 27.55 -2.16
CA ARG A 364 3.65 26.16 -2.38
C ARG A 364 2.71 25.71 -1.29
N ALA A 365 1.51 25.32 -1.65
CA ALA A 365 0.45 24.94 -0.70
C ALA A 365 0.60 23.51 -0.15
N ASN A 366 1.80 22.95 -0.17
CA ASN A 366 2.06 21.58 0.27
C ASN A 366 1.93 21.43 1.80
N ILE A 367 1.10 20.51 2.26
CA ILE A 367 0.88 20.25 3.70
C ILE A 367 2.18 19.85 4.41
N HIS A 368 3.04 19.04 3.74
CA HIS A 368 4.34 18.65 4.31
C HIS A 368 5.35 19.79 4.47
N MET A 369 5.03 20.98 3.95
CA MET A 369 5.82 22.20 4.10
C MET A 369 5.17 23.18 5.08
N GLY A 370 4.33 22.71 5.98
CA GLY A 370 3.63 23.53 6.97
C GLY A 370 2.34 24.17 6.47
N GLY A 371 1.87 23.82 5.29
CA GLY A 371 0.58 24.26 4.76
C GLY A 371 -0.60 23.68 5.54
N THR A 372 -1.77 24.32 5.43
CA THR A 372 -3.03 23.88 6.06
C THR A 372 -4.01 23.37 5.01
N ALA A 373 -4.95 22.51 5.43
CA ALA A 373 -6.00 21.97 4.58
C ALA A 373 -7.39 22.25 5.18
N LYS A 374 -8.33 22.66 4.33
CA LYS A 374 -9.75 22.84 4.70
C LYS A 374 -10.64 22.27 3.61
N ILE A 375 -11.75 21.62 4.00
CA ILE A 375 -12.77 21.16 3.06
C ILE A 375 -13.35 22.35 2.30
N ILE A 376 -13.56 22.16 1.00
CA ILE A 376 -14.28 23.11 0.17
C ILE A 376 -15.28 22.42 -0.75
N LYS A 377 -16.30 23.16 -1.15
CA LYS A 377 -17.15 22.79 -2.28
C LYS A 377 -16.53 23.35 -3.57
N VAL A 378 -16.18 22.47 -4.49
CA VAL A 378 -15.68 22.85 -5.82
C VAL A 378 -16.81 23.32 -6.71
N THR A 379 -16.52 24.27 -7.59
CA THR A 379 -17.45 24.71 -8.63
C THR A 379 -17.73 23.61 -9.64
N PRO A 380 -18.80 23.68 -10.43
CA PRO A 380 -19.06 22.74 -11.51
C PRO A 380 -17.90 22.65 -12.50
N GLU A 381 -17.22 23.76 -12.80
CA GLU A 381 -16.08 23.81 -13.70
C GLU A 381 -14.85 23.13 -13.10
N GLU A 382 -14.50 23.44 -11.85
CA GLU A 382 -13.40 22.76 -11.13
C GLU A 382 -13.63 21.25 -11.08
N ARG A 383 -14.86 20.82 -10.82
CA ARG A 383 -15.26 19.41 -10.84
C ARG A 383 -15.07 18.81 -12.24
N ARG A 384 -15.51 19.48 -13.29
CA ARG A 384 -15.36 19.04 -14.69
C ARG A 384 -13.88 18.86 -15.04
N ILE A 385 -13.06 19.85 -14.71
CA ILE A 385 -11.60 19.81 -14.92
C ILE A 385 -11.00 18.60 -14.20
N ALA A 386 -11.31 18.39 -12.91
CA ALA A 386 -10.77 17.30 -12.12
C ALA A 386 -11.14 15.91 -12.70
N VAL A 387 -12.40 15.72 -13.06
CA VAL A 387 -12.88 14.45 -13.65
C VAL A 387 -12.28 14.21 -15.02
N LEU A 388 -12.25 15.22 -15.88
CA LEU A 388 -11.67 15.08 -17.23
C LEU A 388 -10.16 14.83 -17.16
N ALA A 389 -9.45 15.49 -16.25
CA ALA A 389 -8.01 15.28 -16.05
C ALA A 389 -7.69 13.83 -15.63
N ALA A 390 -8.40 13.29 -14.63
CA ALA A 390 -8.24 11.91 -14.21
C ALA A 390 -8.55 10.93 -15.36
N LYS A 391 -9.62 11.18 -16.12
CA LYS A 391 -10.00 10.37 -17.30
C LYS A 391 -8.95 10.42 -18.40
N THR A 392 -8.44 11.60 -18.74
CA THR A 392 -7.39 11.79 -19.77
C THR A 392 -6.13 11.01 -19.41
N MET A 393 -5.75 10.99 -18.14
CA MET A 393 -4.61 10.23 -17.64
C MET A 393 -4.89 8.72 -17.47
N GLY A 394 -6.12 8.26 -17.69
CA GLY A 394 -6.52 6.87 -17.49
C GLY A 394 -6.51 6.42 -16.03
N LEU A 395 -6.56 7.35 -15.08
CA LEU A 395 -6.49 7.08 -13.66
C LEU A 395 -7.89 6.87 -13.07
N LYS A 396 -8.09 5.75 -12.41
CA LYS A 396 -9.30 5.47 -11.62
C LYS A 396 -9.28 6.15 -10.27
N VAL A 397 -8.10 6.27 -9.68
CA VAL A 397 -7.84 7.04 -8.46
C VAL A 397 -6.81 8.12 -8.76
N ALA A 398 -7.16 9.37 -8.56
CA ALA A 398 -6.29 10.51 -8.82
C ALA A 398 -6.46 11.63 -7.77
N GLY A 399 -5.36 12.28 -7.45
CA GLY A 399 -5.34 13.59 -6.81
C GLY A 399 -5.12 14.65 -7.87
N VAL A 400 -6.10 15.49 -8.13
CA VAL A 400 -6.03 16.54 -9.15
C VAL A 400 -5.87 17.89 -8.47
N ASP A 401 -4.78 18.60 -8.78
CA ASP A 401 -4.44 19.88 -8.20
C ASP A 401 -4.82 21.01 -9.16
N ILE A 402 -5.65 21.93 -8.70
CA ILE A 402 -6.23 23.04 -9.44
C ILE A 402 -5.94 24.35 -8.70
N ILE A 403 -5.60 25.39 -9.41
CA ILE A 403 -5.53 26.76 -8.88
C ILE A 403 -6.59 27.66 -9.52
N ARG A 404 -7.02 28.67 -8.79
CA ARG A 404 -7.93 29.70 -9.31
C ARG A 404 -7.12 30.81 -9.94
N GLY A 405 -7.15 30.88 -11.27
CA GLY A 405 -6.60 32.01 -12.03
C GLY A 405 -7.58 33.15 -12.11
N GLN A 406 -7.18 34.23 -12.79
CA GLN A 406 -7.98 35.46 -12.93
C GLN A 406 -9.33 35.20 -13.59
N ASN A 407 -9.36 34.41 -14.66
CA ASN A 407 -10.56 34.22 -15.48
C ASN A 407 -11.18 32.82 -15.33
N SER A 408 -10.39 31.82 -14.99
CA SER A 408 -10.83 30.43 -14.90
C SER A 408 -9.93 29.61 -13.97
N PRO A 409 -10.42 28.45 -13.49
CA PRO A 409 -9.57 27.49 -12.82
C PRO A 409 -8.53 26.90 -13.78
N LEU A 410 -7.31 26.69 -13.31
CA LEU A 410 -6.19 26.14 -14.05
C LEU A 410 -5.70 24.85 -13.40
N LEU A 411 -5.49 23.82 -14.20
CA LEU A 411 -5.00 22.53 -13.74
C LEU A 411 -3.47 22.58 -13.58
N LEU A 412 -2.97 22.20 -12.39
CA LEU A 412 -1.53 22.17 -12.11
C LEU A 412 -0.91 20.81 -12.39
N GLU A 413 -1.49 19.74 -11.82
CA GLU A 413 -0.97 18.38 -11.93
C GLU A 413 -2.00 17.31 -11.58
N VAL A 414 -1.73 16.08 -12.00
CA VAL A 414 -2.53 14.89 -11.69
C VAL A 414 -1.64 13.84 -11.05
N ASN A 415 -1.98 13.44 -9.82
CA ASN A 415 -1.20 12.51 -9.01
C ASN A 415 -1.86 11.12 -9.01
N SER A 416 -1.13 10.08 -9.43
CA SER A 416 -1.60 8.69 -9.46
C SER A 416 -1.60 7.98 -8.09
N SER A 417 -0.92 8.55 -7.10
CA SER A 417 -0.84 7.99 -5.73
C SER A 417 -1.04 9.09 -4.68
N PRO A 418 -2.23 9.73 -4.66
CA PRO A 418 -2.47 10.86 -3.75
C PRO A 418 -2.44 10.40 -2.28
N GLY A 419 -1.90 11.25 -1.39
CA GLY A 419 -1.91 11.02 0.06
C GLY A 419 -3.32 11.15 0.64
N LEU A 420 -3.68 10.26 1.58
CA LEU A 420 -5.00 10.26 2.24
C LEU A 420 -5.02 11.10 3.50
N GLU A 421 -3.90 11.27 4.19
CA GLU A 421 -3.82 11.90 5.51
C GLU A 421 -4.46 13.29 5.56
N GLY A 422 -4.11 14.16 4.62
CA GLY A 422 -4.63 15.53 4.59
C GLY A 422 -6.13 15.61 4.26
N ILE A 423 -6.64 14.73 3.41
CA ILE A 423 -8.04 14.78 3.00
C ILE A 423 -8.96 14.05 3.98
N GLU A 424 -8.57 12.90 4.52
CA GLU A 424 -9.33 12.19 5.54
C GLU A 424 -9.32 12.97 6.86
N GLY A 425 -8.15 13.52 7.25
CA GLY A 425 -8.04 14.35 8.45
C GLY A 425 -8.87 15.63 8.41
N ALA A 426 -9.02 16.24 7.22
CA ALA A 426 -9.87 17.43 7.07
C ALA A 426 -11.36 17.08 6.97
N SER A 427 -11.72 15.95 6.35
CA SER A 427 -13.12 15.62 6.00
C SER A 427 -13.81 14.63 6.94
N ASN A 428 -13.05 13.88 7.73
CA ASN A 428 -13.54 12.72 8.48
C ASN A 428 -14.28 11.69 7.61
N LYS A 429 -13.97 11.64 6.30
CA LYS A 429 -14.55 10.68 5.36
C LYS A 429 -13.59 9.54 5.12
N ASP A 430 -14.11 8.34 5.02
CA ASP A 430 -13.37 7.14 4.64
C ASP A 430 -13.09 7.12 3.13
N ILE A 431 -12.00 7.77 2.72
CA ILE A 431 -11.57 7.80 1.32
C ILE A 431 -10.92 6.47 0.92
N ALA A 432 -10.20 5.84 1.84
CA ALA A 432 -9.62 4.52 1.62
C ALA A 432 -10.72 3.48 1.33
N GLY A 433 -11.80 3.46 2.11
CA GLY A 433 -12.96 2.58 1.85
C GLY A 433 -13.59 2.81 0.48
N LYS A 434 -13.67 4.08 0.01
CA LYS A 434 -14.14 4.37 -1.35
C LYS A 434 -13.22 3.85 -2.45
N MET A 435 -11.93 3.72 -2.19
CA MET A 435 -10.99 3.07 -3.13
C MET A 435 -11.27 1.56 -3.21
N ILE A 436 -11.53 0.91 -2.08
CA ILE A 436 -11.91 -0.50 -2.03
C ILE A 436 -13.27 -0.72 -2.73
N GLU A 437 -14.28 0.13 -2.45
CA GLU A 437 -15.57 0.11 -3.16
C GLU A 437 -15.42 0.20 -4.68
N ALA A 438 -14.44 0.96 -5.16
CA ALA A 438 -14.17 1.06 -6.58
C ALA A 438 -13.68 -0.28 -7.17
N ILE A 439 -12.84 -1.01 -6.44
CA ILE A 439 -12.37 -2.36 -6.83
C ILE A 439 -13.54 -3.34 -6.84
N GLU A 440 -14.32 -3.39 -5.76
CA GLU A 440 -15.51 -4.25 -5.65
C GLU A 440 -16.45 -4.06 -6.83
N ARG A 441 -16.75 -2.81 -7.17
CA ARG A 441 -17.63 -2.48 -8.28
C ARG A 441 -17.05 -2.89 -9.63
N ASP A 442 -15.77 -2.63 -9.86
CA ASP A 442 -15.14 -2.92 -11.15
C ASP A 442 -15.00 -4.44 -11.38
N LEU A 443 -14.78 -5.20 -10.31
CA LEU A 443 -14.77 -6.67 -10.32
C LEU A 443 -16.16 -7.30 -10.17
N LYS A 444 -17.23 -6.48 -10.09
CA LYS A 444 -18.60 -6.94 -9.87
C LYS A 444 -18.76 -7.82 -8.62
N PHE A 445 -17.94 -7.55 -7.62
CA PHE A 445 -18.02 -8.25 -6.34
C PHE A 445 -19.31 -7.88 -5.62
N LYS A 446 -20.10 -8.89 -5.23
CA LYS A 446 -21.30 -8.70 -4.40
C LYS A 446 -20.95 -9.11 -2.97
N ARG A 447 -21.04 -8.18 -2.04
CA ARG A 447 -20.99 -8.53 -0.61
C ARG A 447 -22.14 -9.48 -0.30
N THR A 448 -21.81 -10.62 0.29
CA THR A 448 -22.83 -11.44 0.96
C THR A 448 -23.13 -10.69 2.28
N GLU A 449 -24.32 -10.09 2.38
CA GLU A 449 -24.81 -9.56 3.66
C GLU A 449 -24.95 -10.75 4.61
N VAL A 450 -24.18 -10.74 5.69
CA VAL A 450 -24.25 -11.70 6.80
C VAL A 450 -25.15 -11.12 7.88
#